data_c92f5238748ef0e1de4acd6246c964cf
#
_entry.id   c92f5238748ef0e1de4acd6246c964cf
#
_cell.length_a   1.000
_cell.length_b   1.000
_cell.length_c   1.000
_cell.angle_alpha   90.00
_cell.angle_beta   90.00
_cell.angle_gamma   90.00
#
_symmetry.space_group_name_H-M   'P 1'
#
loop_
_entity.id
_entity.type
_entity.pdbx_description
1 polymer ?
#
loop_
_entity_poly.entity_id
_entity_poly.type
_entity_poly.pdbx_seq_one_letter_code
_entity_poly.pdbx_strand_id
1 'polypeptide(L)'
;MNKLLKTTALACAMMLPQFAQAGLVTQWEYEVASEWTGATYEATGLGTTSTTSSVLSWGADGGSYDTNPKNRSALVISNSPKSGTDLVTNSMAYVLTNVITHFNNTLTGGTKSLETALLKTTLKLKPFLPVPGPALPAKELDFTIRFIETPNDANCGFDSTSNCDDIFVIEIGSLVNSFTYDGFKYTTSIIETTASLTGLSPAACAEAGALPGCLGFKTIEKAATDAKFGLLIDAVEVAEPAGTAALGLGLLSLFMYGRRRAGK
;
A
#
# COMPACT_ATOMS: atom_id res chain seq x y z
N MET A 1 1.47 64.67 56.92
CA MET A 1 2.06 63.30 56.91
C MET A 1 1.35 62.50 55.82
N ASN A 2 1.97 62.46 54.66
CA ASN A 2 1.44 61.79 53.43
C ASN A 2 1.91 60.39 53.38
N LYS A 3 1.00 59.42 53.47
CA LYS A 3 1.33 58.01 53.19
C LYS A 3 1.13 57.73 51.65
N LEU A 4 2.23 57.62 50.94
CA LEU A 4 2.23 57.13 49.57
C LEU A 4 1.84 55.65 49.59
N LEU A 5 0.67 55.32 49.06
CA LEU A 5 0.30 53.97 48.70
C LEU A 5 1.03 53.57 47.41
N LYS A 6 2.02 52.68 47.49
CA LYS A 6 2.64 52.06 46.34
C LYS A 6 1.74 50.93 45.87
N THR A 7 1.03 51.17 44.79
CA THR A 7 0.27 50.16 44.08
C THR A 7 1.22 49.38 43.16
N THR A 8 1.68 48.23 43.59
CA THR A 8 2.43 47.27 42.75
C THR A 8 1.44 46.53 41.88
N ALA A 9 1.29 46.92 40.63
CA ALA A 9 0.55 46.17 39.64
C ALA A 9 1.36 44.94 39.24
N LEU A 10 0.98 43.79 39.78
CA LEU A 10 1.50 42.48 39.38
C LEU A 10 0.88 42.11 38.05
N ALA A 11 1.58 42.39 36.94
CA ALA A 11 1.21 41.95 35.63
C ALA A 11 1.44 40.43 35.56
N CYS A 12 0.39 39.65 35.86
CA CYS A 12 0.38 38.21 35.61
C CYS A 12 0.24 38.03 34.10
N ALA A 13 1.37 37.89 33.39
CA ALA A 13 1.39 37.49 32.01
C ALA A 13 0.76 36.07 31.94
N MET A 14 -0.49 36.00 31.54
CA MET A 14 -1.14 34.74 31.18
C MET A 14 -0.41 34.21 29.97
N MET A 15 0.56 33.33 30.18
CA MET A 15 1.04 32.42 29.14
C MET A 15 -0.13 31.49 28.83
N LEU A 16 -0.95 31.90 27.86
CA LEU A 16 -1.88 30.99 27.23
C LEU A 16 -1.00 29.88 26.58
N PRO A 17 -1.24 28.61 26.92
CA PRO A 17 -0.59 27.55 26.17
C PRO A 17 -0.98 27.77 24.71
N GLN A 18 0.01 28.06 23.87
CA GLN A 18 -0.19 27.95 22.44
C GLN A 18 -0.41 26.47 22.19
N PHE A 19 -1.67 26.06 22.05
CA PHE A 19 -1.99 24.77 21.50
C PHE A 19 -1.36 24.79 20.10
N ALA A 20 -0.33 23.98 19.90
CA ALA A 20 0.16 23.70 18.57
C ALA A 20 -1.07 23.18 17.83
N GLN A 21 -1.58 23.99 16.92
CA GLN A 21 -2.74 23.60 16.12
C GLN A 21 -2.26 22.46 15.25
N ALA A 22 -2.79 21.27 15.51
CA ALA A 22 -2.55 20.09 14.68
C ALA A 22 -2.76 20.48 13.22
N GLY A 23 -1.76 20.31 12.40
CA GLY A 23 -1.78 20.74 11.00
C GLY A 23 -1.99 19.55 10.08
N LEU A 24 -3.07 19.58 9.29
CA LEU A 24 -3.26 18.59 8.23
C LEU A 24 -2.07 18.63 7.27
N VAL A 25 -1.38 17.51 7.10
CA VAL A 25 -0.42 17.32 6.01
C VAL A 25 -1.22 17.18 4.71
N THR A 26 -1.14 18.18 3.85
CA THR A 26 -1.91 18.24 2.61
C THR A 26 -1.21 17.52 1.45
N GLN A 27 0.10 17.33 1.54
CA GLN A 27 0.90 16.69 0.49
C GLN A 27 2.09 15.95 1.10
N TRP A 28 2.41 14.78 0.53
CA TRP A 28 3.43 13.87 1.02
C TRP A 28 4.50 13.61 -0.03
N GLU A 29 5.75 13.57 0.41
CA GLU A 29 6.82 12.87 -0.29
C GLU A 29 6.64 11.37 -0.01
N TYR A 30 6.70 10.55 -1.06
CA TYR A 30 6.51 9.11 -0.93
C TYR A 30 7.55 8.33 -1.74
N GLU A 31 7.80 7.09 -1.32
CA GLU A 31 8.50 6.06 -2.07
C GLU A 31 7.74 4.74 -1.87
N VAL A 32 7.40 4.07 -2.98
CA VAL A 32 6.85 2.71 -3.00
C VAL A 32 7.83 1.82 -3.74
N ALA A 33 8.36 0.81 -3.05
CA ALA A 33 9.25 -0.18 -3.61
C ALA A 33 8.62 -1.56 -3.47
N SER A 34 8.51 -2.29 -4.58
CA SER A 34 8.01 -3.66 -4.63
C SER A 34 9.08 -4.60 -5.14
N GLU A 35 9.18 -5.78 -4.55
CA GLU A 35 10.16 -6.80 -4.92
C GLU A 35 9.62 -8.21 -4.70
N TRP A 36 10.07 -9.15 -5.50
CA TRP A 36 9.91 -10.56 -5.25
C TRP A 36 10.89 -10.99 -4.17
N THR A 37 10.38 -11.55 -3.06
CA THR A 37 11.21 -12.05 -1.95
C THR A 37 11.35 -13.56 -1.94
N GLY A 38 10.56 -14.26 -2.76
CA GLY A 38 10.62 -15.70 -2.93
C GLY A 38 9.68 -16.19 -4.02
N ALA A 39 9.95 -17.39 -4.51
CA ALA A 39 9.11 -18.10 -5.46
C ALA A 39 9.27 -19.61 -5.30
N THR A 40 8.21 -20.37 -5.53
CA THR A 40 8.26 -21.81 -5.69
C THR A 40 7.86 -22.19 -7.11
N TYR A 41 8.52 -23.22 -7.62
CA TYR A 41 8.29 -23.76 -8.97
C TYR A 41 8.07 -25.25 -8.85
N GLU A 42 7.42 -25.85 -9.84
CA GLU A 42 7.28 -27.31 -9.91
C GLU A 42 8.64 -27.99 -9.70
N ALA A 43 8.64 -29.02 -8.86
CA ALA A 43 9.87 -29.72 -8.47
C ALA A 43 10.51 -30.48 -9.65
N THR A 44 9.69 -30.93 -10.61
CA THR A 44 10.11 -31.71 -11.77
C THR A 44 9.68 -31.02 -13.05
N GLY A 45 10.37 -31.27 -14.15
CA GLY A 45 10.03 -30.72 -15.45
C GLY A 45 11.28 -30.27 -16.23
N LEU A 46 11.05 -29.88 -17.48
CA LEU A 46 12.06 -29.36 -18.41
C LEU A 46 12.32 -27.87 -18.19
N GLY A 47 13.38 -27.37 -18.80
CA GLY A 47 13.71 -25.96 -18.78
C GLY A 47 14.29 -25.46 -17.45
N THR A 48 14.44 -24.15 -17.35
CA THR A 48 15.02 -23.46 -16.19
C THR A 48 14.08 -22.42 -15.62
N THR A 49 14.29 -22.12 -14.37
CA THR A 49 13.59 -21.05 -13.63
C THR A 49 14.58 -19.98 -13.19
N SER A 50 14.14 -18.75 -13.07
CA SER A 50 14.95 -17.64 -12.58
C SER A 50 14.13 -16.76 -11.62
N THR A 51 14.75 -16.40 -10.51
CA THR A 51 14.16 -15.50 -9.49
C THR A 51 15.12 -14.37 -9.21
N THR A 52 14.66 -13.16 -9.48
CA THR A 52 15.33 -11.91 -9.06
C THR A 52 14.33 -11.06 -8.27
N SER A 53 14.77 -9.94 -7.73
CA SER A 53 13.86 -9.00 -7.03
C SER A 53 12.77 -8.40 -7.93
N SER A 54 12.97 -8.38 -9.25
CA SER A 54 12.00 -7.78 -10.18
C SER A 54 11.43 -8.75 -11.21
N VAL A 55 12.04 -9.93 -11.42
CA VAL A 55 11.61 -10.88 -12.45
C VAL A 55 11.58 -12.30 -11.89
N LEU A 56 10.45 -12.95 -12.04
CA LEU A 56 10.30 -14.39 -11.95
C LEU A 56 10.09 -14.91 -13.37
N SER A 57 10.85 -15.91 -13.81
CA SER A 57 10.66 -16.47 -15.16
C SER A 57 10.91 -17.97 -15.18
N TRP A 58 10.20 -18.64 -16.08
CA TRP A 58 10.26 -20.10 -16.27
C TRP A 58 10.08 -20.42 -17.76
N GLY A 59 10.65 -21.54 -18.21
CA GLY A 59 10.55 -21.93 -19.61
C GLY A 59 11.86 -22.47 -20.15
N ALA A 60 12.06 -22.35 -21.47
CA ALA A 60 13.22 -22.91 -22.17
C ALA A 60 14.55 -22.34 -21.65
N ASP A 61 15.58 -23.20 -21.66
CA ASP A 61 16.94 -22.79 -21.31
C ASP A 61 17.45 -21.72 -22.29
N GLY A 62 17.98 -20.60 -21.72
CA GLY A 62 18.46 -19.48 -22.54
C GLY A 62 17.37 -18.76 -23.33
N GLY A 63 16.09 -19.06 -23.06
CA GLY A 63 14.95 -18.42 -23.71
C GLY A 63 14.67 -17.03 -23.20
N SER A 64 13.72 -16.33 -23.85
CA SER A 64 13.27 -15.00 -23.52
C SER A 64 11.75 -14.95 -23.31
N TYR A 65 11.27 -14.03 -22.48
CA TYR A 65 9.85 -13.76 -22.28
C TYR A 65 9.37 -12.55 -23.11
N ASP A 66 10.26 -11.65 -23.49
CA ASP A 66 9.94 -10.36 -24.12
C ASP A 66 10.54 -10.20 -25.53
N THR A 67 11.59 -10.96 -25.87
CA THR A 67 12.23 -10.94 -27.18
C THR A 67 12.10 -12.28 -27.91
N ASN A 68 12.07 -12.27 -29.24
CA ASN A 68 11.88 -13.46 -30.06
C ASN A 68 13.17 -14.33 -30.12
N PRO A 69 13.11 -15.66 -29.94
CA PRO A 69 11.91 -16.46 -29.70
C PRO A 69 11.40 -16.34 -28.25
N LYS A 70 10.11 -16.02 -28.12
CA LYS A 70 9.42 -15.96 -26.81
C LYS A 70 9.03 -17.37 -26.39
N ASN A 71 9.84 -18.00 -25.57
CA ASN A 71 9.67 -19.39 -25.10
C ASN A 71 9.91 -19.53 -23.59
N ARG A 72 9.71 -18.43 -22.86
CA ARG A 72 9.65 -18.34 -21.40
C ARG A 72 8.45 -17.48 -21.01
N SER A 73 7.78 -17.87 -19.95
CA SER A 73 6.80 -17.01 -19.27
C SER A 73 7.47 -16.26 -18.13
N ALA A 74 6.89 -15.14 -17.70
CA ALA A 74 7.46 -14.33 -16.62
C ALA A 74 6.42 -13.49 -15.89
N LEU A 75 6.66 -13.25 -14.60
CA LEU A 75 6.08 -12.15 -13.81
C LEU A 75 7.15 -11.07 -13.60
N VAL A 76 6.87 -9.87 -14.05
CA VAL A 76 7.82 -8.76 -14.04
C VAL A 76 7.26 -7.60 -13.22
N ILE A 77 8.02 -7.12 -12.23
CA ILE A 77 7.75 -5.87 -11.55
C ILE A 77 8.50 -4.76 -12.29
N SER A 78 7.77 -3.72 -12.67
CA SER A 78 8.34 -2.51 -13.26
C SER A 78 7.87 -1.26 -12.51
N ASN A 79 8.51 -0.12 -12.80
CA ASN A 79 8.24 1.16 -12.10
C ASN A 79 8.42 1.05 -10.56
N SER A 80 9.42 0.30 -10.12
CA SER A 80 9.76 0.10 -8.72
C SER A 80 11.28 0.26 -8.51
N PRO A 81 11.75 1.10 -7.56
CA PRO A 81 10.93 1.98 -6.71
C PRO A 81 10.32 3.14 -7.50
N LYS A 82 9.14 3.59 -7.06
CA LYS A 82 8.49 4.81 -7.53
C LYS A 82 8.43 5.81 -6.39
N SER A 83 8.87 7.04 -6.64
CA SER A 83 8.85 8.13 -5.67
C SER A 83 8.32 9.42 -6.29
N GLY A 84 7.85 10.32 -5.45
CA GLY A 84 7.35 11.63 -5.83
C GLY A 84 6.94 12.47 -4.62
N THR A 85 6.42 13.67 -4.92
CA THR A 85 5.88 14.59 -3.91
C THR A 85 4.43 14.98 -4.20
N ASP A 86 3.78 14.27 -5.10
CA ASP A 86 2.46 14.57 -5.65
C ASP A 86 1.33 13.75 -4.99
N LEU A 87 1.60 13.06 -3.89
CA LEU A 87 0.58 12.35 -3.10
C LEU A 87 -0.18 13.37 -2.23
N VAL A 88 -1.43 13.67 -2.60
CA VAL A 88 -2.27 14.69 -1.98
C VAL A 88 -3.30 14.06 -1.06
N THR A 89 -3.38 14.54 0.18
CA THR A 89 -4.34 14.07 1.19
C THR A 89 -5.78 14.42 0.78
N ASN A 90 -6.71 13.48 1.00
CA ASN A 90 -8.14 13.63 0.69
C ASN A 90 -8.40 13.95 -0.79
N SER A 91 -7.52 13.50 -1.68
CA SER A 91 -7.70 13.59 -3.12
C SER A 91 -8.20 12.26 -3.68
N MET A 92 -9.10 12.32 -4.63
CA MET A 92 -9.49 11.13 -5.41
C MET A 92 -8.44 10.75 -6.47
N ALA A 93 -7.47 11.62 -6.72
CA ALA A 93 -6.36 11.35 -7.64
C ALA A 93 -5.31 10.49 -6.94
N TYR A 94 -5.08 9.31 -7.47
CA TYR A 94 -4.01 8.42 -7.02
C TYR A 94 -2.68 8.76 -7.71
N VAL A 95 -1.58 8.41 -7.06
CA VAL A 95 -0.26 8.39 -7.71
C VAL A 95 0.04 6.96 -8.17
N LEU A 96 0.46 6.80 -9.43
CA LEU A 96 0.85 5.49 -9.97
C LEU A 96 2.13 5.01 -9.27
N THR A 97 2.14 3.73 -8.90
CA THR A 97 3.27 3.07 -8.26
C THR A 97 3.85 1.98 -9.15
N ASN A 98 3.97 0.75 -8.68
CA ASN A 98 4.49 -0.37 -9.45
C ASN A 98 3.47 -0.95 -10.44
N VAL A 99 3.99 -1.68 -11.41
CA VAL A 99 3.22 -2.51 -12.35
C VAL A 99 3.71 -3.95 -12.23
N ILE A 100 2.79 -4.90 -12.18
CA ILE A 100 3.08 -6.32 -12.33
C ILE A 100 2.59 -6.74 -13.72
N THR A 101 3.51 -7.18 -14.56
CA THR A 101 3.20 -7.70 -15.90
C THR A 101 3.38 -9.21 -15.92
N HIS A 102 2.35 -9.95 -16.32
CA HIS A 102 2.47 -11.34 -16.68
C HIS A 102 2.67 -11.46 -18.19
N PHE A 103 3.82 -12.01 -18.60
CA PHE A 103 4.11 -12.43 -19.97
C PHE A 103 3.78 -13.91 -20.07
N ASN A 104 2.67 -14.23 -20.74
CA ASN A 104 2.28 -15.61 -21.04
C ASN A 104 2.80 -16.01 -22.42
N ASN A 105 3.67 -16.97 -22.47
CA ASN A 105 4.25 -17.51 -23.71
C ASN A 105 4.07 -19.00 -23.76
N THR A 106 3.81 -19.53 -24.96
CA THR A 106 3.62 -20.97 -25.17
C THR A 106 4.86 -21.74 -24.76
N LEU A 107 4.73 -22.56 -23.76
CA LEU A 107 5.78 -23.41 -23.24
C LEU A 107 5.66 -24.82 -23.83
N THR A 108 6.78 -25.54 -23.91
CA THR A 108 6.78 -26.98 -24.26
C THR A 108 6.17 -27.74 -23.10
N GLY A 109 5.27 -28.69 -23.38
CA GLY A 109 4.65 -29.52 -22.35
C GLY A 109 5.69 -30.21 -21.46
N GLY A 110 5.39 -30.26 -20.16
CA GLY A 110 6.30 -30.76 -19.12
C GLY A 110 7.41 -29.78 -18.72
N THR A 111 7.32 -28.51 -19.11
CA THR A 111 8.19 -27.43 -18.61
C THR A 111 7.79 -27.07 -17.16
N LYS A 112 8.78 -26.83 -16.31
CA LYS A 112 8.54 -26.32 -14.93
C LYS A 112 7.81 -25.00 -15.01
N SER A 113 6.78 -24.86 -14.18
CA SER A 113 6.01 -23.61 -14.03
C SER A 113 6.16 -22.99 -12.64
N LEU A 114 5.79 -21.73 -12.53
CA LEU A 114 5.65 -21.05 -11.24
C LEU A 114 4.40 -21.59 -10.52
N GLU A 115 4.51 -21.86 -9.21
CA GLU A 115 3.39 -22.25 -8.35
C GLU A 115 2.99 -21.09 -7.42
N THR A 116 3.98 -20.53 -6.72
CA THR A 116 3.74 -19.42 -5.80
C THR A 116 4.86 -18.40 -5.87
N ALA A 117 4.53 -17.15 -5.53
CA ALA A 117 5.51 -16.09 -5.35
C ALA A 117 5.17 -15.25 -4.11
N LEU A 118 6.21 -14.70 -3.49
CA LEU A 118 6.09 -13.76 -2.39
C LEU A 118 6.47 -12.36 -2.88
N LEU A 119 5.52 -11.45 -2.82
CA LEU A 119 5.68 -10.05 -3.16
C LEU A 119 5.75 -9.24 -1.87
N LYS A 120 6.80 -8.46 -1.68
CA LYS A 120 6.89 -7.46 -0.63
C LYS A 120 6.81 -6.06 -1.23
N THR A 121 5.98 -5.21 -0.64
CA THR A 121 5.89 -3.78 -0.98
C THR A 121 6.20 -2.94 0.25
N THR A 122 7.16 -2.05 0.12
CA THR A 122 7.58 -1.09 1.17
C THR A 122 7.09 0.30 0.81
N LEU A 123 6.34 0.91 1.72
CA LEU A 123 5.87 2.30 1.63
C LEU A 123 6.65 3.17 2.61
N LYS A 124 7.28 4.23 2.11
CA LYS A 124 7.87 5.31 2.90
C LYS A 124 7.10 6.60 2.66
N LEU A 125 6.81 7.33 3.72
CA LEU A 125 6.10 8.61 3.69
C LEU A 125 6.87 9.66 4.48
N LYS A 126 6.81 10.90 3.97
CA LYS A 126 7.38 12.07 4.65
C LYS A 126 6.47 13.28 4.42
N PRO A 127 6.04 14.01 5.47
CA PRO A 127 5.27 15.23 5.32
C PRO A 127 6.02 16.22 4.42
N PHE A 128 5.31 16.77 3.41
CA PHE A 128 5.90 17.71 2.45
C PHE A 128 5.27 19.10 2.57
N LEU A 129 3.93 19.21 2.54
CA LEU A 129 3.19 20.46 2.69
C LEU A 129 2.11 20.33 3.77
N PRO A 130 1.75 21.43 4.48
CA PRO A 130 2.27 22.78 4.38
C PRO A 130 3.66 22.97 4.97
N VAL A 131 4.10 22.09 5.86
CA VAL A 131 5.41 22.16 6.52
C VAL A 131 6.11 20.81 6.37
N PRO A 132 7.33 20.77 5.83
CA PRO A 132 8.11 19.53 5.78
C PRO A 132 8.37 18.96 7.17
N GLY A 133 8.19 17.65 7.31
CA GLY A 133 8.42 16.92 8.56
C GLY A 133 9.48 15.82 8.43
N PRO A 134 9.77 15.11 9.52
CA PRO A 134 10.62 13.93 9.46
C PRO A 134 9.96 12.79 8.68
N ALA A 135 10.78 11.91 8.10
CA ALA A 135 10.27 10.69 7.49
C ALA A 135 9.60 9.80 8.54
N LEU A 136 8.48 9.20 8.17
CA LEU A 136 7.79 8.22 9.01
C LEU A 136 8.49 6.85 8.91
N PRO A 137 8.29 5.96 9.90
CA PRO A 137 8.72 4.58 9.79
C PRO A 137 8.14 3.91 8.55
N ALA A 138 8.98 3.21 7.80
CA ALA A 138 8.55 2.46 6.63
C ALA A 138 7.50 1.41 7.01
N LYS A 139 6.56 1.16 6.08
CA LYS A 139 5.54 0.12 6.20
C LYS A 139 5.77 -0.94 5.15
N GLU A 140 5.81 -2.18 5.59
CA GLU A 140 5.93 -3.35 4.72
C GLU A 140 4.58 -4.04 4.60
N LEU A 141 4.27 -4.49 3.39
CA LEU A 141 3.08 -5.24 3.03
C LEU A 141 3.55 -6.47 2.25
N ASP A 142 3.17 -7.64 2.72
CA ASP A 142 3.50 -8.91 2.09
C ASP A 142 2.26 -9.50 1.43
N PHE A 143 2.43 -10.03 0.22
CA PHE A 143 1.38 -10.66 -0.56
C PHE A 143 1.86 -12.03 -1.04
N THR A 144 0.96 -13.00 -0.99
CA THR A 144 1.17 -14.29 -1.63
C THR A 144 0.49 -14.27 -2.98
N ILE A 145 1.25 -14.63 -4.02
CA ILE A 145 0.75 -14.85 -5.37
C ILE A 145 0.63 -16.37 -5.56
N ARG A 146 -0.51 -16.81 -6.09
CA ARG A 146 -0.68 -18.15 -6.64
C ARG A 146 -0.74 -18.03 -8.15
N PHE A 147 -0.06 -18.91 -8.82
CA PHE A 147 0.04 -18.91 -10.26
C PHE A 147 -0.19 -20.31 -10.80
N ILE A 148 -0.90 -20.43 -11.89
CA ILE A 148 -1.08 -21.67 -12.63
C ILE A 148 -0.79 -21.43 -14.11
N GLU A 149 0.22 -22.12 -14.59
CA GLU A 149 0.46 -22.34 -16.01
C GLU A 149 -0.50 -23.43 -16.47
N THR A 150 -1.44 -23.09 -17.31
CA THR A 150 -2.48 -24.04 -17.72
C THR A 150 -2.06 -24.82 -18.97
N PRO A 151 -2.53 -26.07 -19.12
CA PRO A 151 -2.29 -26.79 -20.36
C PRO A 151 -2.95 -26.06 -21.55
N ASN A 152 -2.20 -25.89 -22.64
CA ASN A 152 -2.71 -25.24 -23.85
C ASN A 152 -3.65 -26.16 -24.64
N ASP A 153 -4.68 -26.70 -23.98
CA ASP A 153 -5.71 -27.54 -24.56
C ASP A 153 -7.12 -26.96 -24.39
N ALA A 154 -8.14 -27.57 -24.94
CA ALA A 154 -9.50 -27.01 -24.93
C ALA A 154 -10.31 -27.30 -23.66
N ASN A 155 -9.77 -28.01 -22.68
CA ASN A 155 -10.47 -28.48 -21.48
C ASN A 155 -9.88 -27.89 -20.19
N CYS A 156 -10.11 -26.64 -19.95
CA CYS A 156 -9.51 -25.93 -18.81
C CYS A 156 -10.13 -26.21 -17.45
N GLY A 157 -11.36 -26.72 -17.40
CA GLY A 157 -12.10 -26.88 -16.14
C GLY A 157 -12.66 -25.57 -15.56
N PHE A 158 -12.38 -24.43 -16.17
CA PHE A 158 -12.86 -23.10 -15.77
C PHE A 158 -13.21 -22.25 -17.00
N ASP A 159 -13.80 -21.06 -16.76
CA ASP A 159 -14.16 -20.09 -17.80
C ASP A 159 -12.89 -19.43 -18.37
N SER A 160 -12.44 -19.90 -19.54
CA SER A 160 -11.32 -19.34 -20.28
C SER A 160 -11.78 -18.62 -21.53
N THR A 161 -11.02 -17.61 -21.98
CA THR A 161 -11.29 -16.85 -23.21
C THR A 161 -10.47 -17.37 -24.38
N SER A 162 -9.45 -18.20 -24.11
CA SER A 162 -8.62 -18.88 -25.11
C SER A 162 -8.51 -20.38 -24.80
N ASN A 163 -7.54 -21.07 -25.37
CA ASN A 163 -7.20 -22.45 -25.04
C ASN A 163 -6.47 -22.49 -23.71
N CYS A 164 -7.23 -22.35 -22.62
CA CYS A 164 -6.76 -22.29 -21.25
C CYS A 164 -5.84 -21.10 -20.96
N ASP A 165 -6.46 -20.01 -20.50
CA ASP A 165 -5.74 -18.83 -20.01
C ASP A 165 -4.98 -19.15 -18.72
N ASP A 166 -3.76 -18.69 -18.57
CA ASP A 166 -3.04 -18.79 -17.30
C ASP A 166 -3.68 -17.94 -16.21
N ILE A 167 -3.63 -18.45 -15.00
CA ILE A 167 -4.30 -17.83 -13.85
C ILE A 167 -3.28 -17.23 -12.89
N PHE A 168 -3.43 -15.94 -12.63
CA PHE A 168 -2.74 -15.21 -11.57
C PHE A 168 -3.75 -14.87 -10.48
N VAL A 169 -3.47 -15.26 -9.24
CA VAL A 169 -4.26 -14.89 -8.05
C VAL A 169 -3.36 -14.19 -7.06
N ILE A 170 -3.81 -13.05 -6.55
CA ILE A 170 -3.16 -12.36 -5.45
C ILE A 170 -3.96 -12.56 -4.16
N GLU A 171 -3.34 -13.15 -3.15
CA GLU A 171 -3.92 -13.22 -1.81
C GLU A 171 -3.64 -11.88 -1.14
N ILE A 172 -4.64 -11.02 -1.15
CA ILE A 172 -4.54 -9.68 -0.61
C ILE A 172 -4.71 -9.75 0.90
N GLY A 173 -3.65 -9.39 1.63
CA GLY A 173 -3.76 -8.99 3.03
C GLY A 173 -4.51 -7.65 3.16
N SER A 174 -4.12 -6.79 4.08
CA SER A 174 -4.69 -5.45 4.16
C SER A 174 -4.00 -4.51 3.18
N LEU A 175 -4.70 -4.07 2.12
CA LEU A 175 -4.26 -2.99 1.22
C LEU A 175 -4.39 -1.60 1.87
N VAL A 176 -4.94 -1.55 3.08
CA VAL A 176 -5.20 -0.32 3.82
C VAL A 176 -4.33 -0.31 5.07
N ASN A 177 -3.58 0.76 5.26
CA ASN A 177 -2.78 1.00 6.46
C ASN A 177 -3.16 2.34 7.05
N SER A 178 -3.21 2.42 8.39
CA SER A 178 -3.51 3.66 9.08
C SER A 178 -2.42 4.01 10.09
N PHE A 179 -2.18 5.32 10.25
CA PHE A 179 -1.27 5.87 11.25
C PHE A 179 -1.79 7.23 11.71
N THR A 180 -1.31 7.67 12.88
CA THR A 180 -1.65 9.01 13.39
C THR A 180 -0.42 9.90 13.28
N TYR A 181 -0.62 11.11 12.78
CA TYR A 181 0.41 12.14 12.71
C TYR A 181 -0.23 13.51 12.90
N ASP A 182 0.33 14.33 13.76
CA ASP A 182 -0.05 15.72 14.03
C ASP A 182 -1.59 15.93 14.19
N GLY A 183 -2.22 15.12 15.04
CA GLY A 183 -3.65 15.23 15.37
C GLY A 183 -4.61 14.66 14.31
N PHE A 184 -4.10 14.07 13.23
CA PHE A 184 -4.90 13.42 12.19
C PHE A 184 -4.60 11.92 12.11
N LYS A 185 -5.64 11.13 11.85
CA LYS A 185 -5.51 9.74 11.45
C LYS A 185 -5.49 9.68 9.94
N TYR A 186 -4.35 9.27 9.39
CA TYR A 186 -4.16 9.04 7.96
C TYR A 186 -4.42 7.59 7.61
N THR A 187 -4.99 7.36 6.45
CA THR A 187 -5.25 6.04 5.90
C THR A 187 -4.69 5.99 4.49
N THR A 188 -3.71 5.13 4.24
CA THR A 188 -3.19 4.86 2.90
C THR A 188 -3.88 3.65 2.32
N SER A 189 -4.20 3.71 1.03
CA SER A 189 -4.84 2.64 0.29
C SER A 189 -4.08 2.37 -1.01
N ILE A 190 -3.73 1.11 -1.23
CA ILE A 190 -3.22 0.65 -2.53
C ILE A 190 -4.42 0.17 -3.33
N ILE A 191 -4.57 0.70 -4.53
CA ILE A 191 -5.65 0.35 -5.46
C ILE A 191 -5.05 -0.19 -6.76
N GLU A 192 -5.75 -1.11 -7.40
CA GLU A 192 -5.46 -1.52 -8.78
C GLU A 192 -6.20 -0.60 -9.74
N THR A 193 -5.54 -0.13 -10.80
CA THR A 193 -6.02 1.00 -11.63
C THR A 193 -6.35 0.61 -13.07
N THR A 194 -6.03 -0.62 -13.49
CA THR A 194 -6.29 -1.13 -14.86
C THR A 194 -7.57 -1.94 -14.97
N ALA A 195 -8.22 -2.25 -13.86
CA ALA A 195 -9.33 -3.20 -13.75
C ALA A 195 -8.95 -4.61 -14.26
N SER A 196 -7.65 -4.94 -14.21
CA SER A 196 -7.16 -6.27 -14.55
C SER A 196 -7.38 -7.26 -13.40
N LEU A 197 -7.18 -6.82 -12.16
CA LEU A 197 -7.51 -7.61 -10.97
C LEU A 197 -9.03 -7.60 -10.74
N THR A 198 -9.67 -8.71 -11.01
CA THR A 198 -11.11 -8.89 -10.83
C THR A 198 -11.40 -10.10 -9.95
N GLY A 199 -12.65 -10.21 -9.47
CA GLY A 199 -13.10 -11.46 -8.86
C GLY A 199 -13.16 -12.55 -9.93
N LEU A 200 -12.38 -13.62 -9.72
CA LEU A 200 -12.40 -14.77 -10.61
C LEU A 200 -13.56 -15.71 -10.29
N SER A 201 -13.94 -16.56 -11.24
CA SER A 201 -14.93 -17.59 -11.01
C SER A 201 -14.48 -18.57 -9.92
N PRO A 202 -15.42 -19.21 -9.21
CA PRO A 202 -15.06 -20.24 -8.22
C PRO A 202 -14.20 -21.37 -8.79
N ALA A 203 -14.42 -21.72 -10.07
CA ALA A 203 -13.63 -22.75 -10.75
C ALA A 203 -12.19 -22.29 -11.00
N ALA A 204 -11.97 -21.06 -11.49
CA ALA A 204 -10.65 -20.49 -11.67
C ALA A 204 -9.89 -20.31 -10.34
N CYS A 205 -10.58 -19.88 -9.27
CA CYS A 205 -10.00 -19.82 -7.93
C CYS A 205 -9.54 -21.22 -7.45
N ALA A 206 -10.39 -22.23 -7.64
CA ALA A 206 -10.09 -23.61 -7.22
C ALA A 206 -8.91 -24.18 -7.99
N GLU A 207 -8.82 -23.93 -9.30
CA GLU A 207 -7.67 -24.33 -10.13
C GLU A 207 -6.36 -23.74 -9.61
N ALA A 208 -6.38 -22.45 -9.23
CA ALA A 208 -5.23 -21.79 -8.60
C ALA A 208 -5.00 -22.18 -7.13
N GLY A 209 -5.75 -23.12 -6.57
CA GLY A 209 -5.66 -23.53 -5.16
C GLY A 209 -6.05 -22.42 -4.20
N ALA A 210 -6.85 -21.44 -4.63
CA ALA A 210 -7.33 -20.32 -3.84
C ALA A 210 -8.79 -20.53 -3.39
N LEU A 211 -9.20 -19.80 -2.34
CA LEU A 211 -10.58 -19.84 -1.88
C LEU A 211 -11.52 -19.11 -2.87
N PRO A 212 -12.81 -19.49 -2.95
CA PRO A 212 -13.81 -18.77 -3.72
C PRO A 212 -13.85 -17.28 -3.36
N GLY A 213 -13.98 -16.42 -4.36
CA GLY A 213 -13.92 -14.97 -4.20
C GLY A 213 -12.50 -14.40 -4.32
N CYS A 214 -11.56 -15.22 -4.77
CA CYS A 214 -10.19 -14.78 -5.03
C CYS A 214 -10.16 -13.63 -6.05
N LEU A 215 -9.15 -12.75 -5.91
CA LEU A 215 -8.87 -11.67 -6.85
C LEU A 215 -7.69 -12.07 -7.73
N GLY A 216 -7.82 -11.82 -9.02
CA GLY A 216 -6.78 -12.18 -9.96
C GLY A 216 -7.09 -11.72 -11.38
N PHE A 217 -6.29 -12.20 -12.29
CA PHE A 217 -6.53 -12.07 -13.73
C PHE A 217 -6.15 -13.33 -14.47
N LYS A 218 -6.64 -13.44 -15.69
CA LYS A 218 -6.29 -14.50 -16.63
C LYS A 218 -5.55 -13.89 -17.80
N THR A 219 -4.50 -14.54 -18.26
CA THR A 219 -3.71 -14.09 -19.40
C THR A 219 -3.78 -15.13 -20.52
N ILE A 220 -4.28 -14.69 -21.68
CA ILE A 220 -4.31 -15.52 -22.87
C ILE A 220 -2.91 -15.83 -23.37
N GLU A 221 -2.76 -16.96 -24.05
CA GLU A 221 -1.48 -17.37 -24.68
C GLU A 221 -0.89 -16.30 -25.60
N LYS A 222 0.43 -16.14 -25.54
CA LYS A 222 1.23 -15.19 -26.35
C LYS A 222 0.89 -13.72 -26.10
N ALA A 223 0.28 -13.43 -24.96
CA ALA A 223 -0.09 -12.09 -24.55
C ALA A 223 0.65 -11.66 -23.27
N ALA A 224 0.50 -10.39 -22.94
CA ALA A 224 0.90 -9.84 -21.65
C ALA A 224 -0.29 -9.14 -21.00
N THR A 225 -0.40 -9.29 -19.69
CA THR A 225 -1.43 -8.60 -18.87
C THR A 225 -0.74 -7.77 -17.79
N ASP A 226 -1.08 -6.49 -17.74
CA ASP A 226 -0.60 -5.55 -16.72
C ASP A 226 -1.61 -5.39 -15.61
N ALA A 227 -1.17 -5.50 -14.37
CA ALA A 227 -1.85 -4.97 -13.19
C ALA A 227 -1.07 -3.74 -12.70
N LYS A 228 -1.66 -2.55 -12.82
CA LYS A 228 -1.05 -1.28 -12.39
C LYS A 228 -1.63 -0.85 -11.06
N PHE A 229 -0.75 -0.43 -10.17
CA PHE A 229 -1.14 -0.04 -8.81
C PHE A 229 -1.01 1.46 -8.61
N GLY A 230 -1.90 2.00 -7.77
CA GLY A 230 -1.90 3.39 -7.35
C GLY A 230 -1.97 3.49 -5.83
N LEU A 231 -1.49 4.60 -5.30
CA LEU A 231 -1.52 4.93 -3.88
C LEU A 231 -2.43 6.15 -3.66
N LEU A 232 -3.31 6.04 -2.68
CA LEU A 232 -4.15 7.11 -2.14
C LEU A 232 -3.81 7.35 -0.68
N ILE A 233 -4.10 8.55 -0.19
CA ILE A 233 -4.02 8.89 1.23
C ILE A 233 -5.19 9.79 1.63
N ASP A 234 -5.92 9.36 2.66
CA ASP A 234 -7.01 10.10 3.28
C ASP A 234 -6.66 10.44 4.71
N ALA A 235 -7.27 11.49 5.25
CA ALA A 235 -7.10 11.89 6.64
C ALA A 235 -8.42 12.34 7.27
N VAL A 236 -8.56 11.99 8.54
CA VAL A 236 -9.63 12.49 9.40
C VAL A 236 -9.00 13.06 10.66
N GLU A 237 -9.55 14.16 11.17
CA GLU A 237 -9.12 14.73 12.44
C GLU A 237 -9.45 13.77 13.59
N VAL A 238 -8.48 13.56 14.47
CA VAL A 238 -8.69 12.78 15.69
C VAL A 238 -9.23 13.73 16.75
N ALA A 239 -10.50 13.57 17.13
CA ALA A 239 -11.10 14.36 18.19
C ALA A 239 -10.26 14.25 19.47
N GLU A 240 -9.77 15.39 19.97
CA GLU A 240 -9.11 15.40 21.27
C GLU A 240 -10.09 14.93 22.37
N PRO A 241 -9.65 14.07 23.29
CA PRO A 241 -10.49 13.68 24.40
C PRO A 241 -10.97 14.95 25.14
N ALA A 242 -12.27 15.08 25.34
CA ALA A 242 -12.90 16.25 26.03
C ALA A 242 -12.31 16.54 27.45
N GLY A 243 -11.39 15.67 27.91
CA GLY A 243 -10.66 15.81 29.16
C GLY A 243 -9.74 17.02 29.25
N THR A 244 -9.13 17.49 28.16
CA THR A 244 -8.25 18.66 28.16
C THR A 244 -9.03 19.96 28.35
N ALA A 245 -10.20 20.08 27.73
CA ALA A 245 -11.10 21.21 27.95
C ALA A 245 -11.67 21.22 29.38
N ALA A 246 -12.01 20.04 29.92
CA ALA A 246 -12.49 19.90 31.30
C ALA A 246 -11.41 20.23 32.35
N LEU A 247 -10.15 19.87 32.10
CA LEU A 247 -9.02 20.23 32.96
C LEU A 247 -8.78 21.75 32.95
N GLY A 248 -8.86 22.40 31.79
CA GLY A 248 -8.73 23.86 31.65
C GLY A 248 -9.84 24.59 32.42
N LEU A 249 -11.07 24.16 32.31
CA LEU A 249 -12.22 24.71 33.06
C LEU A 249 -12.12 24.41 34.55
N GLY A 250 -11.64 23.24 34.96
CA GLY A 250 -11.39 22.87 36.33
C GLY A 250 -10.34 23.77 37.02
N LEU A 251 -9.23 24.04 36.34
CA LEU A 251 -8.17 24.94 36.83
C LEU A 251 -8.65 26.39 36.94
N LEU A 252 -9.42 26.87 35.95
CA LEU A 252 -10.05 28.21 35.99
C LEU A 252 -11.02 28.34 37.16
N SER A 253 -11.80 27.33 37.45
CA SER A 253 -12.75 27.33 38.58
C SER A 253 -12.04 27.33 39.95
N LEU A 254 -10.93 26.59 40.08
CA LEU A 254 -10.09 26.60 41.29
C LEU A 254 -9.41 27.95 41.49
N PHE A 255 -8.97 28.59 40.40
CA PHE A 255 -8.35 29.93 40.47
C PHE A 255 -9.35 31.01 40.91
N MET A 256 -10.57 30.96 40.38
CA MET A 256 -11.65 31.88 40.80
C MET A 256 -12.11 31.64 42.24
N TYR A 257 -12.13 30.40 42.68
CA TYR A 257 -12.49 30.05 44.06
C TYR A 257 -11.43 30.50 45.06
N GLY A 258 -10.15 30.33 44.72
CA GLY A 258 -9.03 30.82 45.58
C GLY A 258 -9.05 32.33 45.76
N ARG A 259 -9.39 33.09 44.71
CA ARG A 259 -9.45 34.55 44.75
C ARG A 259 -10.57 35.08 45.63
N ARG A 260 -11.70 34.37 45.77
CA ARG A 260 -12.82 34.77 46.67
C ARG A 260 -12.52 34.54 48.14
N ARG A 261 -11.59 33.66 48.50
CA ARG A 261 -11.17 33.44 49.92
C ARG A 261 -10.09 34.39 50.40
N ALA A 262 -9.31 34.98 49.51
CA ALA A 262 -8.25 35.93 49.87
C ALA A 262 -8.75 37.37 50.08
N GLY A 263 -10.02 37.63 49.83
CA GLY A 263 -10.66 38.96 49.95
C GLY A 263 -11.60 39.12 51.16
N LYS A 264 -11.52 38.21 52.16
CA LYS A 264 -12.20 38.37 53.46
C LYS A 264 -11.12 38.52 54.56
#